data_2822d0d904ba2d9bf2c3bb00062d98bf
#
_entry.id   2822d0d904ba2d9bf2c3bb00062d98bf
#
_cell.length_a   1.000
_cell.length_b   1.000
_cell.length_c   1.000
_cell.angle_alpha   90.00
_cell.angle_beta   90.00
_cell.angle_gamma   90.00
#
_symmetry.space_group_name_H-M   'P 1'
#
loop_
_entity.id
_entity.type
_entity.pdbx_description
1 polymer ?
#
loop_
_entity_poly.entity_id
_entity_poly.type
_entity_poly.pdbx_seq_one_letter_code
_entity_poly.pdbx_strand_id
1 'polypeptide(L)'
;GSTRIVGTLIESALKQDHEVTSCSVFDVDPTRFNDFDFIVLGSNSWFENKEEGQMNSGFHALKEKLKLDSFKGKKFAIYALGDSNLYHNTFCKAADHLEKLVREFGGDAVVPPLKVDRFYFDEEGNETKIIEWAQGLNQFLKQQQSR
;
A
#
# COMPACT_ATOMS: atom_id res chain seq x y z
N GLY A 1 -6.99 -13.18 1.92
CA GLY A 1 -6.47 -13.34 0.58
C GLY A 1 -5.01 -12.96 0.45
N SER A 2 -4.54 -12.89 -0.77
CA SER A 2 -3.12 -12.62 -1.06
C SER A 2 -2.66 -11.24 -0.62
N THR A 3 -3.53 -10.23 -0.67
CA THR A 3 -3.19 -8.89 -0.18
C THR A 3 -2.79 -8.91 1.28
N ARG A 4 -3.51 -9.68 2.09
CA ARG A 4 -3.22 -9.84 3.51
C ARG A 4 -1.87 -10.54 3.73
N ILE A 5 -1.58 -11.56 2.93
CA ILE A 5 -0.29 -12.28 3.01
C ILE A 5 0.87 -11.33 2.71
N VAL A 6 0.75 -10.54 1.65
CA VAL A 6 1.77 -9.54 1.28
C VAL A 6 1.94 -8.52 2.41
N GLY A 7 0.85 -8.01 2.95
CA GLY A 7 0.89 -7.09 4.09
C GLY A 7 1.59 -7.67 5.31
N THR A 8 1.37 -8.95 5.60
CA THR A 8 2.01 -9.64 6.71
C THR A 8 3.53 -9.77 6.49
N LEU A 9 3.96 -10.05 5.27
CA LEU A 9 5.39 -10.13 4.94
C LEU A 9 6.08 -8.77 5.10
N ILE A 10 5.43 -7.71 4.65
CA ILE A 10 5.95 -6.34 4.79
C ILE A 10 6.03 -5.97 6.28
N GLU A 11 4.96 -6.23 7.02
CA GLU A 11 4.91 -5.97 8.46
C GLU A 11 6.04 -6.66 9.21
N SER A 12 6.28 -7.95 8.92
CA SER A 12 7.34 -8.72 9.56
C SER A 12 8.72 -8.12 9.32
N ALA A 13 8.98 -7.65 8.09
CA ALA A 13 10.25 -7.01 7.76
C ALA A 13 10.43 -5.67 8.49
N LEU A 14 9.37 -4.87 8.58
CA LEU A 14 9.42 -3.56 9.23
C LEU A 14 9.51 -3.67 10.75
N LYS A 15 8.90 -4.68 11.34
CA LYS A 15 8.92 -4.89 12.80
C LYS A 15 10.31 -5.15 13.38
N GLN A 16 11.29 -5.46 12.55
CA GLN A 16 12.67 -5.63 12.99
C GLN A 16 13.23 -4.33 13.57
N ASP A 17 12.82 -3.18 13.06
CA ASP A 17 13.36 -1.87 13.46
C ASP A 17 12.29 -0.84 13.81
N HIS A 18 11.01 -1.17 13.65
CA HIS A 18 9.91 -0.22 13.84
C HIS A 18 8.76 -0.85 14.61
N GLU A 19 7.99 0.00 15.27
CA GLU A 19 6.71 -0.37 15.83
C GLU A 19 5.66 -0.27 14.73
N VAL A 20 4.95 -1.37 14.45
CA VAL A 20 4.01 -1.45 13.33
C VAL A 20 2.62 -1.82 13.83
N THR A 21 1.63 -1.05 13.38
CA THR A 21 0.22 -1.34 13.59
C THR A 21 -0.42 -1.66 12.23
N SER A 22 -1.08 -2.80 12.13
CA SER A 22 -1.76 -3.24 10.91
C SER A 22 -3.27 -3.33 11.13
N CYS A 23 -4.02 -2.92 10.13
CA CYS A 23 -5.47 -3.13 10.11
C CYS A 23 -6.00 -3.18 8.69
N SER A 24 -7.22 -3.71 8.55
CA SER A 24 -7.94 -3.65 7.29
C SER A 24 -8.41 -2.21 7.02
N VAL A 25 -8.39 -1.79 5.75
CA VAL A 25 -8.91 -0.47 5.36
C VAL A 25 -10.39 -0.31 5.73
N PHE A 26 -11.14 -1.41 5.84
CA PHE A 26 -12.55 -1.37 6.24
C PHE A 26 -12.74 -0.98 7.71
N ASP A 27 -11.71 -1.21 8.54
CA ASP A 27 -11.77 -0.99 9.98
C ASP A 27 -11.05 0.28 10.43
N VAL A 28 -10.39 0.98 9.51
CA VAL A 28 -9.59 2.15 9.87
C VAL A 28 -10.47 3.35 10.21
N ASP A 29 -10.19 3.98 11.33
CA ASP A 29 -10.72 5.28 11.69
C ASP A 29 -9.76 6.35 11.13
N PRO A 30 -10.24 7.27 10.27
CA PRO A 30 -9.37 8.29 9.67
C PRO A 30 -8.57 9.12 10.68
N THR A 31 -9.09 9.33 11.89
CA THR A 31 -8.38 10.08 12.93
C THR A 31 -7.11 9.36 13.40
N ARG A 32 -7.04 8.04 13.23
CA ARG A 32 -5.87 7.25 13.62
C ARG A 32 -4.64 7.56 12.76
N PHE A 33 -4.82 8.11 11.55
CA PHE A 33 -3.68 8.53 10.73
C PHE A 33 -2.81 9.58 11.44
N ASN A 34 -3.38 10.36 12.34
CA ASN A 34 -2.64 11.37 13.09
C ASN A 34 -1.60 10.75 14.05
N ASP A 35 -1.76 9.49 14.40
CA ASP A 35 -0.85 8.79 15.31
C ASP A 35 0.42 8.28 14.62
N PHE A 36 0.50 8.37 13.30
CA PHE A 36 1.59 7.78 12.52
C PHE A 36 2.21 8.80 11.57
N ASP A 37 3.52 8.73 11.43
CA ASP A 37 4.29 9.57 10.49
C ASP A 37 4.48 8.90 9.14
N PHE A 38 4.49 7.56 9.12
CA PHE A 38 4.67 6.78 7.92
C PHE A 38 3.57 5.73 7.80
N ILE A 39 2.97 5.63 6.61
CA ILE A 39 1.82 4.75 6.38
C ILE A 39 2.05 3.93 5.11
N VAL A 40 1.79 2.63 5.19
CA VAL A 40 1.83 1.72 4.03
C VAL A 40 0.40 1.37 3.65
N LEU A 41 0.05 1.62 2.40
CA LEU A 41 -1.26 1.27 1.84
C LEU A 41 -1.12 0.14 0.83
N GLY A 42 -2.00 -0.83 0.90
CA GLY A 42 -1.99 -1.95 -0.03
C GLY A 42 -3.37 -2.35 -0.50
N SER A 43 -3.50 -2.74 -1.76
CA SER A 43 -4.77 -3.13 -2.36
C SER A 43 -4.59 -4.14 -3.49
N ASN A 44 -5.60 -4.98 -3.70
CA ASN A 44 -5.77 -5.67 -4.97
C ASN A 44 -6.18 -4.66 -6.04
N SER A 45 -5.96 -5.03 -7.29
CA SER A 45 -6.56 -4.33 -8.43
C SER A 45 -7.82 -5.10 -8.82
N TRP A 46 -8.97 -4.51 -8.56
CA TRP A 46 -10.28 -5.16 -8.74
C TRP A 46 -11.05 -4.58 -9.91
N PHE A 47 -12.09 -5.31 -10.30
CA PHE A 47 -13.15 -4.77 -11.15
C PHE A 47 -14.23 -4.19 -10.22
N GLU A 48 -14.25 -2.88 -10.12
CA GLU A 48 -15.17 -2.13 -9.26
C GLU A 48 -15.82 -0.99 -10.05
N ASN A 49 -17.09 -0.72 -9.81
CA ASN A 49 -17.82 0.36 -10.49
C ASN A 49 -17.69 0.31 -12.01
N LYS A 50 -17.70 -0.91 -12.60
CA LYS A 50 -17.56 -1.17 -14.04
C LYS A 50 -16.18 -0.80 -14.61
N GLU A 51 -15.18 -0.58 -13.77
CA GLU A 51 -13.81 -0.29 -14.19
C GLU A 51 -12.84 -1.36 -13.67
N GLU A 52 -11.94 -1.79 -14.55
CA GLU A 52 -10.84 -2.68 -14.18
C GLU A 52 -9.72 -1.88 -13.50
N GLY A 53 -8.94 -2.57 -12.68
CA GLY A 53 -7.75 -1.99 -12.07
C GLY A 53 -8.03 -1.04 -10.92
N GLN A 54 -9.23 -1.05 -10.38
CA GLN A 54 -9.59 -0.19 -9.25
C GLN A 54 -9.00 -0.68 -7.93
N MET A 55 -8.73 0.24 -7.03
CA MET A 55 -8.38 -0.08 -5.65
C MET A 55 -9.59 -0.67 -4.92
N ASN A 56 -9.31 -1.38 -3.82
CA ASN A 56 -10.32 -1.99 -2.98
C ASN A 56 -11.39 -0.97 -2.58
N SER A 57 -12.66 -1.43 -2.53
CA SER A 57 -13.81 -0.58 -2.17
C SER A 57 -13.67 0.11 -0.81
N GLY A 58 -12.92 -0.48 0.12
CA GLY A 58 -12.63 0.15 1.41
C GLY A 58 -11.88 1.47 1.27
N PHE A 59 -11.03 1.62 0.26
CA PHE A 59 -10.34 2.88 -0.02
C PHE A 59 -11.28 3.93 -0.58
N HIS A 60 -12.26 3.53 -1.38
CA HIS A 60 -13.30 4.46 -1.83
C HIS A 60 -14.13 4.99 -0.67
N ALA A 61 -14.50 4.11 0.26
CA ALA A 61 -15.21 4.49 1.48
C ALA A 61 -14.37 5.40 2.38
N LEU A 62 -13.09 5.08 2.52
CA LEU A 62 -12.15 5.91 3.29
C LEU A 62 -12.04 7.32 2.71
N LYS A 63 -11.93 7.42 1.39
CA LYS A 63 -11.83 8.69 0.68
C LYS A 63 -12.95 9.66 1.05
N GLU A 64 -14.16 9.15 1.19
CA GLU A 64 -15.33 9.98 1.54
C GLU A 64 -15.23 10.57 2.95
N LYS A 65 -14.43 9.96 3.83
CA LYS A 65 -14.24 10.40 5.22
C LYS A 65 -13.04 11.32 5.40
N LEU A 66 -12.18 11.45 4.39
CA LEU A 66 -10.96 12.25 4.47
C LEU A 66 -11.26 13.72 4.21
N LYS A 67 -10.45 14.59 4.82
CA LYS A 67 -10.42 16.03 4.57
C LYS A 67 -9.20 16.35 3.71
N LEU A 68 -9.22 17.47 3.00
CA LEU A 68 -8.16 17.84 2.05
C LEU A 68 -6.75 17.79 2.62
N ASP A 69 -6.58 18.00 3.91
CA ASP A 69 -5.29 18.00 4.58
C ASP A 69 -5.05 16.80 5.49
N SER A 70 -5.90 15.76 5.40
CA SER A 70 -5.81 14.59 6.28
C SER A 70 -4.43 13.92 6.27
N PHE A 71 -3.74 13.95 5.13
CA PHE A 71 -2.43 13.32 4.96
C PHE A 71 -1.27 14.31 4.93
N LYS A 72 -1.54 15.58 5.23
CA LYS A 72 -0.52 16.62 5.17
C LYS A 72 0.68 16.30 6.07
N GLY A 73 1.88 16.37 5.48
CA GLY A 73 3.11 16.10 6.19
C GLY A 73 3.42 14.64 6.42
N LYS A 74 2.58 13.73 5.94
CA LYS A 74 2.76 12.29 6.12
C LYS A 74 3.38 11.66 4.89
N LYS A 75 4.19 10.63 5.12
CA LYS A 75 4.88 9.89 4.07
C LYS A 75 4.25 8.52 3.91
N PHE A 76 4.18 8.07 2.67
CA PHE A 76 3.49 6.83 2.30
C PHE A 76 4.36 5.95 1.43
N ALA A 77 4.14 4.65 1.55
CA ALA A 77 4.54 3.65 0.57
C ALA A 77 3.31 2.86 0.15
N ILE A 78 3.33 2.34 -1.06
CA ILE A 78 2.16 1.71 -1.67
C ILE A 78 2.55 0.35 -2.25
N TYR A 79 1.68 -0.64 -2.05
CA TYR A 79 1.79 -1.90 -2.79
C TYR A 79 0.44 -2.26 -3.40
N ALA A 80 0.48 -2.94 -4.54
CA ALA A 80 -0.71 -3.42 -5.22
C ALA A 80 -0.48 -4.81 -5.79
N LEU A 81 -1.54 -5.59 -5.83
CA LEU A 81 -1.54 -6.91 -6.43
C LEU A 81 -2.40 -6.90 -7.70
N GLY A 82 -2.07 -7.75 -8.64
CA GLY A 82 -2.83 -7.88 -9.87
C GLY A 82 -2.45 -9.13 -10.65
N ASP A 83 -3.04 -9.27 -11.81
CA ASP A 83 -2.81 -10.37 -12.74
C ASP A 83 -2.59 -9.81 -14.15
N SER A 84 -1.33 -9.77 -14.58
CA SER A 84 -0.96 -9.23 -15.88
C SER A 84 -1.46 -10.08 -17.04
N ASN A 85 -1.76 -11.35 -16.80
CA ASN A 85 -2.27 -12.28 -17.80
C ASN A 85 -3.73 -12.00 -18.14
N LEU A 86 -4.55 -11.74 -17.11
CA LEU A 86 -5.98 -11.48 -17.25
C LEU A 86 -6.25 -9.99 -17.54
N TYR A 87 -5.48 -9.10 -16.95
CA TYR A 87 -5.72 -7.66 -16.98
C TYR A 87 -4.46 -6.91 -17.43
N HIS A 88 -4.01 -7.24 -18.65
CA HIS A 88 -2.78 -6.71 -19.23
C HIS A 88 -2.66 -5.19 -19.21
N ASN A 89 -3.73 -4.47 -19.56
CA ASN A 89 -3.72 -3.00 -19.65
C ASN A 89 -3.95 -2.30 -18.29
N THR A 90 -4.42 -3.04 -17.29
CA THR A 90 -4.77 -2.47 -15.97
C THR A 90 -4.00 -3.12 -14.83
N PHE A 91 -2.94 -3.85 -15.16
CA PHE A 91 -2.12 -4.56 -14.18
C PHE A 91 -1.64 -3.61 -13.08
N CYS A 92 -2.00 -3.93 -11.84
CA CYS A 92 -1.66 -3.16 -10.64
C CYS A 92 -1.98 -1.66 -10.71
N LYS A 93 -2.97 -1.29 -11.51
CA LYS A 93 -3.40 0.11 -11.63
C LYS A 93 -3.94 0.66 -10.31
N ALA A 94 -4.33 -0.21 -9.38
CA ALA A 94 -4.67 0.19 -8.02
C ALA A 94 -3.54 1.00 -7.36
N ALA A 95 -2.28 0.72 -7.69
CA ALA A 95 -1.15 1.51 -7.18
C ALA A 95 -1.25 2.97 -7.60
N ASP A 96 -1.65 3.23 -8.86
CA ASP A 96 -1.82 4.59 -9.38
C ASP A 96 -2.98 5.29 -8.67
N HIS A 97 -4.07 4.59 -8.42
CA HIS A 97 -5.22 5.12 -7.69
C HIS A 97 -4.87 5.47 -6.25
N LEU A 98 -4.11 4.61 -5.57
CA LEU A 98 -3.65 4.86 -4.21
C LEU A 98 -2.69 6.05 -4.15
N GLU A 99 -1.78 6.14 -5.10
CA GLU A 99 -0.84 7.27 -5.18
C GLU A 99 -1.58 8.59 -5.40
N LYS A 100 -2.58 8.59 -6.26
CA LYS A 100 -3.44 9.75 -6.48
C LYS A 100 -4.21 10.12 -5.21
N LEU A 101 -4.75 9.12 -4.50
CA LEU A 101 -5.44 9.33 -3.22
C LEU A 101 -4.52 10.00 -2.20
N VAL A 102 -3.30 9.50 -2.05
CA VAL A 102 -2.31 10.06 -1.13
C VAL A 102 -2.04 11.53 -1.46
N ARG A 103 -1.77 11.85 -2.73
CA ARG A 103 -1.47 13.22 -3.16
C ARG A 103 -2.66 14.15 -3.01
N GLU A 104 -3.86 13.66 -3.32
CA GLU A 104 -5.10 14.46 -3.22
C GLU A 104 -5.33 14.97 -1.80
N PHE A 105 -4.95 14.20 -0.79
CA PHE A 105 -5.15 14.55 0.62
C PHE A 105 -3.87 15.07 1.32
N GLY A 106 -2.87 15.47 0.53
CA GLY A 106 -1.70 16.19 1.01
C GLY A 106 -0.51 15.33 1.41
N GLY A 107 -0.58 14.01 1.21
CA GLY A 107 0.51 13.09 1.52
C GLY A 107 1.54 12.99 0.40
N ASP A 108 2.64 12.31 0.70
CA ASP A 108 3.75 12.12 -0.21
C ASP A 108 4.13 10.64 -0.29
N ALA A 109 4.05 10.06 -1.50
CA ALA A 109 4.50 8.70 -1.76
C ALA A 109 6.01 8.75 -2.05
N VAL A 110 6.82 8.26 -1.11
CA VAL A 110 8.26 8.54 -1.08
C VAL A 110 9.14 7.47 -1.74
N VAL A 111 8.56 6.32 -2.09
CA VAL A 111 9.29 5.24 -2.77
C VAL A 111 8.43 4.71 -3.91
N PRO A 112 9.06 4.11 -4.95
CA PRO A 112 8.29 3.46 -6.01
C PRO A 112 7.37 2.38 -5.46
N PRO A 113 6.15 2.22 -5.99
CA PRO A 113 5.21 1.23 -5.47
C PRO A 113 5.69 -0.19 -5.76
N LEU A 114 5.36 -1.10 -4.85
CA LEU A 114 5.54 -2.53 -5.07
C LEU A 114 4.34 -3.05 -5.86
N LYS A 115 4.60 -3.69 -7.00
CA LYS A 115 3.56 -4.32 -7.83
C LYS A 115 3.79 -5.81 -7.84
N VAL A 116 2.83 -6.57 -7.33
CA VAL A 116 2.91 -8.03 -7.21
C VAL A 116 2.01 -8.67 -8.27
N ASP A 117 2.62 -9.44 -9.18
CA ASP A 117 1.92 -10.11 -10.26
C ASP A 117 1.63 -11.57 -9.89
N ARG A 118 0.34 -11.95 -9.93
CA ARG A 118 -0.07 -13.34 -9.78
C ARG A 118 0.62 -14.04 -8.61
N PHE A 119 0.39 -13.57 -7.41
CA PHE A 119 1.10 -14.00 -6.20
C PHE A 119 1.23 -15.52 -6.09
N TYR A 120 0.12 -16.24 -6.25
CA TYR A 120 0.11 -17.71 -6.09
C TYR A 120 0.75 -18.48 -7.24
N PHE A 121 1.05 -17.82 -8.34
CA PHE A 121 1.64 -18.46 -9.51
C PHE A 121 3.14 -18.71 -9.35
N ASP A 122 3.78 -17.86 -8.56
CA ASP A 122 5.20 -17.99 -8.19
C ASP A 122 5.38 -17.42 -6.79
N GLU A 123 4.90 -18.15 -5.80
CA GLU A 123 4.92 -17.69 -4.41
C GLU A 123 6.32 -17.37 -3.92
N GLU A 124 7.29 -18.25 -4.20
CA GLU A 124 8.67 -18.08 -3.75
C GLU A 124 9.32 -16.85 -4.37
N GLY A 125 9.21 -16.66 -5.67
CA GLY A 125 9.75 -15.48 -6.36
C GLY A 125 9.07 -14.20 -5.92
N ASN A 126 7.77 -14.22 -5.74
CA ASN A 126 7.03 -13.07 -5.25
C ASN A 126 7.37 -12.74 -3.80
N GLU A 127 7.51 -13.73 -2.92
CA GLU A 127 7.93 -13.49 -1.54
C GLU A 127 9.30 -12.83 -1.47
N THR A 128 10.26 -13.30 -2.27
CA THR A 128 11.58 -12.69 -2.36
C THR A 128 11.49 -11.22 -2.75
N LYS A 129 10.72 -10.92 -3.79
CA LYS A 129 10.50 -9.55 -4.27
C LYS A 129 9.88 -8.65 -3.20
N ILE A 130 8.88 -9.17 -2.50
CA ILE A 130 8.19 -8.44 -1.44
C ILE A 130 9.14 -8.13 -0.29
N ILE A 131 9.90 -9.13 0.15
CA ILE A 131 10.85 -8.98 1.25
C ILE A 131 11.95 -7.98 0.87
N GLU A 132 12.50 -8.05 -0.33
CA GLU A 132 13.50 -7.11 -0.81
C GLU A 132 12.97 -5.68 -0.82
N TRP A 133 11.74 -5.47 -1.29
CA TRP A 133 11.12 -4.16 -1.28
C TRP A 133 10.93 -3.64 0.15
N ALA A 134 10.46 -4.51 1.05
CA ALA A 134 10.24 -4.15 2.45
C ALA A 134 11.54 -3.84 3.18
N GLN A 135 12.62 -4.57 2.87
CA GLN A 135 13.95 -4.29 3.41
C GLN A 135 14.47 -2.95 2.92
N GLY A 136 14.28 -2.63 1.65
CA GLY A 136 14.62 -1.33 1.09
C GLY A 136 13.84 -0.20 1.76
N LEU A 137 12.56 -0.42 2.02
CA LEU A 137 11.72 0.52 2.74
C LEU A 137 12.23 0.71 4.18
N ASN A 138 12.58 -0.39 4.85
CA ASN A 138 13.11 -0.34 6.20
C ASN A 138 14.39 0.50 6.27
N GLN A 139 15.31 0.33 5.33
CA GLN A 139 16.53 1.13 5.24
C GLN A 139 16.22 2.61 5.00
N PHE A 140 15.29 2.89 4.11
CA PHE A 140 14.85 4.26 3.85
C PHE A 140 14.34 4.93 5.14
N LEU A 141 13.50 4.24 5.90
CA LEU A 141 12.94 4.76 7.15
C LEU A 141 14.01 4.99 8.21
N LYS A 142 14.99 4.09 8.33
CA LYS A 142 16.11 4.23 9.28
C LYS A 142 16.96 5.45 8.93
N GLN A 143 17.22 5.70 7.65
CA GLN A 143 17.96 6.87 7.20
C GLN A 143 17.22 8.18 7.50
N GLN A 144 15.91 8.19 7.39
CA GLN A 144 15.08 9.35 7.73
C GLN A 144 15.15 9.66 9.23
N GLN A 145 15.18 8.65 10.09
CA GLN A 145 15.27 8.82 11.54
C GLN A 145 16.65 9.31 12.00
N SER A 146 17.70 9.03 11.21
CA SER A 146 19.07 9.42 11.53
C SER A 146 19.39 10.91 11.25
N ARG A 147 18.44 11.61 10.65
CA ARG A 147 18.62 13.04 10.28
C ARG A 147 18.09 14.01 11.33
#